data_8f7495121c4732d5227996bdfbf4189b
#
_entry.id   8f7495121c4732d5227996bdfbf4189b
#
_cell.length_a   1.000
_cell.length_b   1.000
_cell.length_c   1.000
_cell.angle_alpha   90.00
_cell.angle_beta   90.00
_cell.angle_gamma   90.00
#
_symmetry.space_group_name_H-M   'P 1'
#
loop_
_entity.id
_entity.type
_entity.pdbx_description
1 polymer ?
#
loop_
_entity_poly.entity_id
_entity_poly.type
_entity_poly.pdbx_seq_one_letter_code
_entity_poly.pdbx_strand_id
1 'polypeptide(L)'
;MMEPLREPWPNLVLYHLFKWSVVSPLLHGAFRARIYGAERVPTTGPLVVVSNHASDFDPPIVSNCVGRPVAFMAKEELFRVPVLREAIRLYGAYPVKRGASDRAALKASLAVLAQGWACGVFLDGTRSPDGRVVAPKLGAALIAAKAQVPLLPVCLWGTHAILPKGAVWPRWFSPVTVRIGEVLPPPATTDRPELEAVSQRCAAILNEMHALGR
;
A
#
# COMPACT_ATOMS: atom_id res chain seq x y z
N MET A 1 -28.65 0.35 12.76
CA MET A 1 -27.66 0.81 11.78
C MET A 1 -26.33 0.20 12.21
N MET A 2 -25.79 -0.77 11.46
CA MET A 2 -24.47 -1.35 11.79
C MET A 2 -23.41 -0.26 11.58
N GLU A 3 -22.54 -0.09 12.56
CA GLU A 3 -21.37 0.79 12.37
C GLU A 3 -20.55 0.27 11.17
N PRO A 4 -20.05 1.17 10.31
CA PRO A 4 -19.20 0.77 9.20
C PRO A 4 -17.95 0.06 9.73
N LEU A 5 -17.63 -1.10 9.16
CA LEU A 5 -16.42 -1.84 9.48
C LEU A 5 -15.19 -0.95 9.29
N ARG A 6 -14.36 -0.86 10.31
CA ARG A 6 -13.11 -0.08 10.29
C ARG A 6 -12.06 -0.73 11.19
N GLU A 7 -10.85 -0.23 11.10
CA GLU A 7 -9.72 -0.70 11.92
C GLU A 7 -10.03 -0.57 13.42
N PRO A 8 -9.54 -1.49 14.28
CA PRO A 8 -9.76 -1.43 15.73
C PRO A 8 -9.27 -0.10 16.31
N TRP A 9 -10.08 0.51 17.20
CA TRP A 9 -9.80 1.81 17.79
C TRP A 9 -8.39 1.96 18.39
N PRO A 10 -7.85 0.98 19.16
CA PRO A 10 -6.49 1.11 19.70
C PRO A 10 -5.42 1.24 18.60
N ASN A 11 -5.59 0.50 17.50
CA ASN A 11 -4.68 0.58 16.35
C ASN A 11 -4.73 1.96 15.69
N LEU A 12 -5.92 2.56 15.57
CA LEU A 12 -6.07 3.90 14.99
C LEU A 12 -5.38 4.96 15.86
N VAL A 13 -5.56 4.91 17.18
CA VAL A 13 -4.93 5.87 18.09
C VAL A 13 -3.40 5.79 18.00
N LEU A 14 -2.86 4.58 18.12
CA LEU A 14 -1.41 4.37 18.03
C LEU A 14 -0.86 4.71 16.64
N TYR A 15 -1.60 4.38 15.59
CA TYR A 15 -1.27 4.78 14.23
C TYR A 15 -1.17 6.31 14.09
N HIS A 16 -2.17 7.04 14.55
CA HIS A 16 -2.15 8.52 14.47
C HIS A 16 -1.03 9.11 15.31
N LEU A 17 -0.79 8.58 16.51
CA LEU A 17 0.33 9.00 17.34
C LEU A 17 1.66 8.84 16.59
N PHE A 18 1.94 7.65 16.05
CA PHE A 18 3.16 7.37 15.32
C PHE A 18 3.25 8.14 13.99
N LYS A 19 2.13 8.27 13.29
CA LYS A 19 2.03 9.09 12.08
C LYS A 19 2.50 10.52 12.33
N TRP A 20 1.95 11.19 13.33
CA TRP A 20 2.22 12.61 13.58
C TRP A 20 3.54 12.86 14.31
N SER A 21 4.02 11.93 15.16
CA SER A 21 5.28 12.10 15.88
C SER A 21 6.52 11.69 15.07
N VAL A 22 6.41 10.74 14.14
CA VAL A 22 7.57 10.18 13.42
C VAL A 22 7.42 10.31 11.92
N VAL A 23 6.38 9.71 11.33
CA VAL A 23 6.32 9.52 9.88
C VAL A 23 6.06 10.83 9.14
N SER A 24 5.10 11.65 9.59
CA SER A 24 4.80 12.93 8.96
C SER A 24 5.95 13.93 9.04
N PRO A 25 6.64 14.13 10.18
CA PRO A 25 7.84 14.97 10.23
C PRO A 25 8.93 14.51 9.28
N LEU A 26 9.18 13.21 9.18
CA LEU A 26 10.14 12.65 8.21
C LEU A 26 9.71 12.90 6.78
N LEU A 27 8.45 12.64 6.45
CA LEU A 27 7.94 12.85 5.10
C LEU A 27 8.02 14.30 4.64
N HIS A 28 7.55 15.22 5.46
CA HIS A 28 7.49 16.64 5.08
C HIS A 28 8.84 17.34 5.26
N GLY A 29 9.58 17.03 6.32
CA GLY A 29 10.89 17.63 6.61
C GLY A 29 12.01 17.02 5.77
N ALA A 30 12.28 15.73 5.95
CA ALA A 30 13.41 15.07 5.29
C ALA A 30 13.15 14.74 3.81
N PHE A 31 11.92 14.35 3.43
CA PHE A 31 11.62 13.94 2.05
C PHE A 31 10.81 14.97 1.26
N ARG A 32 10.53 16.15 1.85
CA ARG A 32 9.79 17.25 1.18
C ARG A 32 8.57 16.74 0.43
N ALA A 33 7.80 15.83 1.05
CA ALA A 33 6.70 15.13 0.41
C ALA A 33 5.61 16.08 -0.09
N ARG A 34 5.11 15.79 -1.29
CA ARG A 34 3.90 16.40 -1.86
C ARG A 34 2.85 15.31 -1.99
N ILE A 35 1.64 15.60 -1.53
CA ILE A 35 0.53 14.64 -1.55
C ILE A 35 -0.62 15.28 -2.33
N TYR A 36 -1.14 14.57 -3.32
CA TYR A 36 -2.26 15.00 -4.16
C TYR A 36 -3.37 13.93 -4.13
N GLY A 37 -4.63 14.35 -4.07
CA GLY A 37 -5.80 13.46 -4.11
C GLY A 37 -6.12 12.79 -2.77
N ALA A 38 -5.63 13.32 -1.64
CA ALA A 38 -5.91 12.74 -0.31
C ALA A 38 -7.41 12.75 0.03
N GLU A 39 -8.17 13.68 -0.53
CA GLU A 39 -9.62 13.81 -0.40
C GLU A 39 -10.42 12.65 -1.03
N ARG A 40 -9.79 11.88 -1.91
CA ARG A 40 -10.40 10.73 -2.62
C ARG A 40 -10.41 9.45 -1.78
N VAL A 41 -9.70 9.45 -0.67
CA VAL A 41 -9.56 8.26 0.16
C VAL A 41 -10.83 7.98 0.94
N PRO A 42 -11.45 6.79 0.81
CA PRO A 42 -12.54 6.37 1.68
C PRO A 42 -12.08 6.31 3.13
N THR A 43 -12.75 7.03 4.02
CA THR A 43 -12.38 7.14 5.43
C THR A 43 -12.71 5.88 6.24
N THR A 44 -13.62 5.05 5.74
CA THR A 44 -14.10 3.82 6.39
C THR A 44 -14.34 2.72 5.37
N GLY A 45 -14.51 1.51 5.86
CA GLY A 45 -14.79 0.32 5.04
C GLY A 45 -13.54 -0.34 4.46
N PRO A 46 -13.66 -1.59 4.06
CA PRO A 46 -12.56 -2.34 3.45
C PRO A 46 -12.17 -1.74 2.09
N LEU A 47 -10.89 -1.74 1.78
CA LEU A 47 -10.33 -1.11 0.59
C LEU A 47 -9.06 -1.84 0.16
N VAL A 48 -8.88 -2.09 -1.13
CA VAL A 48 -7.59 -2.55 -1.67
C VAL A 48 -6.81 -1.32 -2.18
N VAL A 49 -5.72 -1.00 -1.50
CA VAL A 49 -4.79 0.05 -1.94
C VAL A 49 -3.75 -0.57 -2.87
N VAL A 50 -3.75 -0.13 -4.13
CA VAL A 50 -2.85 -0.64 -5.17
C VAL A 50 -1.76 0.38 -5.43
N SER A 51 -0.49 -0.01 -5.30
CA SER A 51 0.63 0.91 -5.48
C SER A 51 1.75 0.30 -6.32
N ASN A 52 2.56 1.16 -6.92
CA ASN A 52 3.89 0.81 -7.41
C ASN A 52 4.86 0.64 -6.23
N HIS A 53 6.00 -0.02 -6.45
CA HIS A 53 6.96 -0.34 -5.40
C HIS A 53 8.40 -0.08 -5.84
N ALA A 54 9.12 0.76 -5.11
CA ALA A 54 10.50 1.11 -5.43
C ALA A 54 11.42 1.16 -4.20
N SER A 55 10.86 1.20 -2.98
CA SER A 55 11.62 1.34 -1.74
C SER A 55 11.00 0.54 -0.59
N ASP A 56 11.81 0.10 0.37
CA ASP A 56 11.30 -0.49 1.61
C ASP A 56 10.55 0.53 2.50
N PHE A 57 10.65 1.83 2.18
CA PHE A 57 9.88 2.90 2.81
C PHE A 57 8.46 3.09 2.23
N ASP A 58 8.12 2.41 1.13
CA ASP A 58 6.83 2.61 0.47
C ASP A 58 5.62 2.27 1.36
N PRO A 59 5.58 1.15 2.12
CA PRO A 59 4.43 0.82 2.96
C PRO A 59 4.07 1.90 3.98
N PRO A 60 4.99 2.42 4.82
CA PRO A 60 4.68 3.49 5.75
C PRO A 60 4.35 4.82 5.05
N ILE A 61 4.93 5.11 3.89
CA ILE A 61 4.60 6.31 3.10
C ILE A 61 3.16 6.23 2.59
N VAL A 62 2.78 5.11 1.95
CA VAL A 62 1.41 4.89 1.48
C VAL A 62 0.42 5.02 2.62
N SER A 63 0.63 4.30 3.72
CA SER A 63 -0.26 4.33 4.88
C SER A 63 -0.42 5.74 5.45
N ASN A 64 0.69 6.49 5.57
CA ASN A 64 0.64 7.86 6.06
C ASN A 64 -0.16 8.78 5.13
N CYS A 65 0.00 8.66 3.80
CA CYS A 65 -0.66 9.51 2.82
C CYS A 65 -2.14 9.16 2.62
N VAL A 66 -2.49 7.88 2.73
CA VAL A 66 -3.87 7.39 2.72
C VAL A 66 -4.65 7.83 3.99
N GLY A 67 -3.94 8.22 5.05
CA GLY A 67 -4.56 8.78 6.26
C GLY A 67 -5.20 7.75 7.19
N ARG A 68 -5.04 6.46 6.89
CA ARG A 68 -5.49 5.33 7.72
C ARG A 68 -4.49 4.17 7.62
N PRO A 69 -4.46 3.24 8.61
CA PRO A 69 -3.59 2.07 8.53
C PRO A 69 -3.85 1.25 7.27
N VAL A 70 -2.80 0.93 6.53
CA VAL A 70 -2.86 0.06 5.36
C VAL A 70 -2.05 -1.20 5.66
N ALA A 71 -2.73 -2.32 5.76
CA ALA A 71 -2.11 -3.61 6.05
C ALA A 71 -1.39 -4.16 4.81
N PHE A 72 -0.07 -4.19 4.84
CA PHE A 72 0.76 -4.77 3.80
C PHE A 72 1.26 -6.16 4.18
N MET A 73 1.44 -7.01 3.18
CA MET A 73 2.22 -8.23 3.36
C MET A 73 3.67 -7.88 3.67
N ALA A 74 4.20 -8.42 4.75
CA ALA A 74 5.59 -8.23 5.14
C ALA A 74 6.31 -9.58 5.31
N LYS A 75 7.60 -9.61 5.02
CA LYS A 75 8.41 -10.83 5.19
C LYS A 75 8.43 -11.26 6.65
N GLU A 76 8.24 -12.55 6.92
CA GLU A 76 8.22 -13.10 8.29
C GLU A 76 9.47 -12.71 9.09
N GLU A 77 10.63 -12.59 8.43
CA GLU A 77 11.88 -12.22 9.07
C GLU A 77 11.83 -10.83 9.73
N LEU A 78 11.04 -9.90 9.18
CA LEU A 78 10.89 -8.55 9.74
C LEU A 78 10.19 -8.58 11.11
N PHE A 79 9.34 -9.58 11.36
CA PHE A 79 8.68 -9.76 12.64
C PHE A 79 9.58 -10.35 13.74
N ARG A 80 10.83 -10.73 13.40
CA ARG A 80 11.82 -11.19 14.38
C ARG A 80 12.59 -10.03 15.02
N VAL A 81 12.56 -8.83 14.42
CA VAL A 81 13.20 -7.63 14.95
C VAL A 81 12.22 -6.93 15.90
N PRO A 82 12.47 -6.85 17.23
CA PRO A 82 11.47 -6.45 18.21
C PRO A 82 10.81 -5.09 17.94
N VAL A 83 11.60 -4.04 17.75
CA VAL A 83 11.08 -2.68 17.51
C VAL A 83 10.37 -2.58 16.17
N LEU A 84 10.93 -3.18 15.11
CA LEU A 84 10.34 -3.17 13.78
C LEU A 84 9.04 -3.98 13.77
N ARG A 85 9.00 -5.12 14.47
CA ARG A 85 7.79 -5.94 14.63
C ARG A 85 6.61 -5.13 15.14
N GLU A 86 6.81 -4.36 16.21
CA GLU A 86 5.73 -3.55 16.79
C GLU A 86 5.29 -2.43 15.84
N ALA A 87 6.25 -1.77 15.19
CA ALA A 87 5.95 -0.73 14.20
C ALA A 87 5.14 -1.27 13.01
N ILE A 88 5.53 -2.40 12.41
CA ILE A 88 4.80 -2.95 11.26
C ILE A 88 3.45 -3.56 11.65
N ARG A 89 3.33 -4.15 12.86
CA ARG A 89 2.04 -4.61 13.40
C ARG A 89 1.06 -3.48 13.62
N LEU A 90 1.54 -2.32 14.07
CA LEU A 90 0.72 -1.13 14.23
C LEU A 90 0.03 -0.71 12.93
N TYR A 91 0.71 -0.89 11.81
CA TYR A 91 0.17 -0.65 10.47
C TYR A 91 -0.63 -1.84 9.92
N GLY A 92 -0.93 -2.85 10.74
CA GLY A 92 -1.68 -4.04 10.32
C GLY A 92 -0.90 -4.99 9.43
N ALA A 93 0.43 -4.83 9.31
CA ALA A 93 1.23 -5.74 8.51
C ALA A 93 1.12 -7.18 8.99
N TYR A 94 0.99 -8.10 8.05
CA TYR A 94 0.88 -9.53 8.32
C TYR A 94 2.01 -10.32 7.67
N PRO A 95 2.51 -11.38 8.37
CA PRO A 95 3.67 -12.13 7.90
C PRO A 95 3.31 -13.03 6.73
N VAL A 96 4.21 -13.07 5.73
CA VAL A 96 4.18 -14.04 4.65
C VAL A 96 5.56 -14.69 4.52
N LYS A 97 5.60 -16.02 4.48
CA LYS A 97 6.84 -16.77 4.26
C LYS A 97 7.30 -16.60 2.82
N ARG A 98 8.61 -16.46 2.60
CA ARG A 98 9.19 -16.54 1.25
C ARG A 98 8.83 -17.86 0.61
N GLY A 99 8.26 -17.81 -0.60
CA GLY A 99 7.80 -19.03 -1.29
C GLY A 99 6.49 -19.60 -0.75
N ALA A 100 5.81 -18.89 0.17
CA ALA A 100 4.43 -19.22 0.53
C ALA A 100 3.56 -19.20 -0.75
N SER A 101 2.62 -20.16 -0.81
CA SER A 101 1.69 -20.21 -1.93
C SER A 101 0.87 -18.91 -2.00
N ASP A 102 0.55 -18.46 -3.22
CA ASP A 102 -0.35 -17.31 -3.46
C ASP A 102 -1.67 -17.43 -2.70
N ARG A 103 -2.10 -18.67 -2.38
CA ARG A 103 -3.30 -18.96 -1.58
C ARG A 103 -3.19 -18.47 -0.13
N ALA A 104 -2.02 -18.61 0.52
CA ALA A 104 -1.83 -18.14 1.90
C ALA A 104 -1.87 -16.62 1.96
N ALA A 105 -1.22 -15.95 1.02
CA ALA A 105 -1.25 -14.49 0.87
C ALA A 105 -2.67 -13.98 0.61
N LEU A 106 -3.40 -14.62 -0.31
CA LEU A 106 -4.79 -14.29 -0.61
C LEU A 106 -5.69 -14.45 0.62
N LYS A 107 -5.59 -15.59 1.34
CA LYS A 107 -6.38 -15.83 2.55
C LYS A 107 -6.12 -14.77 3.62
N ALA A 108 -4.87 -14.39 3.84
CA ALA A 108 -4.50 -13.36 4.81
C ALA A 108 -5.06 -11.98 4.41
N SER A 109 -4.95 -11.60 3.11
CA SER A 109 -5.52 -10.35 2.61
C SER A 109 -7.04 -10.28 2.78
N LEU A 110 -7.76 -11.38 2.48
CA LEU A 110 -9.20 -11.46 2.67
C LEU A 110 -9.60 -11.35 4.15
N ALA A 111 -8.82 -11.94 5.06
CA ALA A 111 -9.05 -11.84 6.49
C ALA A 111 -8.88 -10.39 7.02
N VAL A 112 -7.91 -9.65 6.49
CA VAL A 112 -7.70 -8.24 6.79
C VAL A 112 -8.87 -7.39 6.32
N LEU A 113 -9.33 -7.58 5.09
CA LEU A 113 -10.48 -6.87 4.53
C LEU A 113 -11.78 -7.18 5.28
N ALA A 114 -11.98 -8.44 5.69
CA ALA A 114 -13.16 -8.84 6.48
C ALA A 114 -13.24 -8.15 7.85
N GLN A 115 -12.12 -7.66 8.37
CA GLN A 115 -12.04 -6.86 9.59
C GLN A 115 -12.23 -5.35 9.34
N GLY A 116 -12.47 -4.94 8.10
CA GLY A 116 -12.66 -3.54 7.74
C GLY A 116 -11.38 -2.74 7.46
N TRP A 117 -10.22 -3.41 7.44
CA TRP A 117 -8.94 -2.75 7.15
C TRP A 117 -8.78 -2.40 5.67
N ALA A 118 -7.93 -1.40 5.39
CA ALA A 118 -7.35 -1.24 4.08
C ALA A 118 -6.21 -2.27 3.89
N CYS A 119 -6.22 -2.97 2.76
CA CYS A 119 -5.20 -3.95 2.37
C CYS A 119 -4.32 -3.38 1.26
N GLY A 120 -3.02 -3.26 1.50
CA GLY A 120 -2.06 -2.75 0.53
C GLY A 120 -1.44 -3.86 -0.33
N VAL A 121 -1.41 -3.63 -1.64
CA VAL A 121 -0.83 -4.54 -2.61
C VAL A 121 0.06 -3.77 -3.57
N PHE A 122 1.33 -4.17 -3.67
CA PHE A 122 2.23 -3.67 -4.70
C PHE A 122 2.01 -4.45 -6.00
N LEU A 123 1.66 -3.72 -7.08
CA LEU A 123 1.10 -4.31 -8.29
C LEU A 123 2.09 -5.22 -9.03
N ASP A 124 3.39 -4.93 -9.03
CA ASP A 124 4.42 -5.79 -9.62
C ASP A 124 4.85 -6.97 -8.72
N GLY A 125 4.48 -6.94 -7.43
CA GLY A 125 4.89 -7.92 -6.44
C GLY A 125 6.39 -7.88 -6.09
N THR A 126 7.14 -6.95 -6.66
CA THR A 126 8.57 -6.72 -6.41
C THR A 126 8.93 -5.26 -6.59
N ARG A 127 10.07 -4.83 -6.07
CA ARG A 127 10.55 -3.45 -6.25
C ARG A 127 11.07 -3.24 -7.68
N SER A 128 10.60 -2.17 -8.34
CA SER A 128 11.14 -1.69 -9.61
C SER A 128 12.27 -0.68 -9.38
N PRO A 129 13.23 -0.54 -10.29
CA PRO A 129 14.36 0.37 -10.12
C PRO A 129 13.99 1.84 -10.27
N ASP A 130 12.94 2.15 -11.00
CA ASP A 130 12.51 3.51 -11.36
C ASP A 130 11.11 3.88 -10.83
N GLY A 131 10.41 2.95 -10.19
CA GLY A 131 9.07 3.14 -9.65
C GLY A 131 7.94 2.92 -10.68
N ARG A 132 8.23 2.52 -11.92
CA ARG A 132 7.20 2.19 -12.91
C ARG A 132 6.67 0.78 -12.74
N VAL A 133 5.41 0.60 -13.04
CA VAL A 133 4.75 -0.71 -13.12
C VAL A 133 4.96 -1.29 -14.51
N VAL A 134 5.66 -2.41 -14.60
CA VAL A 134 6.00 -3.06 -15.88
C VAL A 134 5.25 -4.36 -16.09
N ALA A 135 5.09 -5.15 -15.02
CA ALA A 135 4.49 -6.48 -15.08
C ALA A 135 3.40 -6.66 -14.00
N PRO A 136 2.23 -6.01 -14.18
CA PRO A 136 1.17 -6.04 -13.18
C PRO A 136 0.70 -7.46 -12.91
N LYS A 137 0.64 -7.84 -11.63
CA LYS A 137 0.14 -9.12 -11.16
C LYS A 137 -1.36 -9.06 -10.91
N LEU A 138 -2.03 -10.19 -11.00
CA LEU A 138 -3.49 -10.30 -10.82
C LEU A 138 -3.92 -10.26 -9.35
N GLY A 139 -2.98 -10.30 -8.41
CA GLY A 139 -3.26 -10.44 -6.98
C GLY A 139 -4.19 -9.37 -6.42
N ALA A 140 -3.96 -8.10 -6.74
CA ALA A 140 -4.80 -7.00 -6.27
C ALA A 140 -6.24 -7.11 -6.80
N ALA A 141 -6.40 -7.35 -8.10
CA ALA A 141 -7.70 -7.53 -8.74
C ALA A 141 -8.44 -8.77 -8.19
N LEU A 142 -7.73 -9.89 -7.99
CA LEU A 142 -8.30 -11.10 -7.42
C LEU A 142 -8.78 -10.92 -5.98
N ILE A 143 -8.00 -10.21 -5.14
CA ILE A 143 -8.38 -9.86 -3.77
C ILE A 143 -9.64 -8.99 -3.79
N ALA A 144 -9.67 -7.94 -4.61
CA ALA A 144 -10.80 -7.03 -4.74
C ALA A 144 -12.05 -7.75 -5.24
N ALA A 145 -11.94 -8.62 -6.26
CA ALA A 145 -13.04 -9.42 -6.77
C ALA A 145 -13.62 -10.37 -5.73
N LYS A 146 -12.75 -11.10 -5.00
CA LYS A 146 -13.23 -12.06 -3.98
C LYS A 146 -13.85 -11.39 -2.76
N ALA A 147 -13.35 -10.24 -2.36
CA ALA A 147 -13.89 -9.47 -1.24
C ALA A 147 -15.04 -8.54 -1.64
N GLN A 148 -15.25 -8.29 -2.94
CA GLN A 148 -16.18 -7.30 -3.49
C GLN A 148 -15.95 -5.91 -2.88
N VAL A 149 -14.68 -5.48 -2.83
CA VAL A 149 -14.26 -4.19 -2.29
C VAL A 149 -13.56 -3.35 -3.36
N PRO A 150 -13.66 -2.02 -3.28
CA PRO A 150 -13.05 -1.12 -4.26
C PRO A 150 -11.52 -1.16 -4.23
N LEU A 151 -10.90 -0.67 -5.33
CA LEU A 151 -9.45 -0.47 -5.41
C LEU A 151 -9.11 1.03 -5.42
N LEU A 152 -8.04 1.41 -4.75
CA LEU A 152 -7.52 2.77 -4.71
C LEU A 152 -6.09 2.78 -5.26
N PRO A 153 -5.85 3.31 -6.46
CA PRO A 153 -4.51 3.48 -6.99
C PRO A 153 -3.76 4.59 -6.23
N VAL A 154 -2.56 4.28 -5.74
CA VAL A 154 -1.67 5.24 -5.06
C VAL A 154 -0.28 5.16 -5.68
N CYS A 155 0.11 6.21 -6.39
CA CYS A 155 1.41 6.30 -7.05
C CYS A 155 2.45 6.96 -6.16
N LEU A 156 3.60 6.34 -6.07
CA LEU A 156 4.80 6.83 -5.39
C LEU A 156 5.84 7.25 -6.44
N TRP A 157 6.24 8.50 -6.41
CA TRP A 157 7.33 9.02 -7.23
C TRP A 157 8.52 9.43 -6.35
N GLY A 158 9.73 9.07 -6.76
CA GLY A 158 10.97 9.48 -6.10
C GLY A 158 11.42 8.57 -4.95
N THR A 159 10.61 7.61 -4.49
CA THR A 159 10.97 6.73 -3.36
C THR A 159 12.14 5.80 -3.66
N HIS A 160 12.39 5.43 -4.92
CA HIS A 160 13.57 4.69 -5.35
C HIS A 160 14.88 5.37 -4.96
N ALA A 161 14.89 6.71 -4.87
CA ALA A 161 16.07 7.48 -4.49
C ALA A 161 16.35 7.45 -2.98
N ILE A 162 15.34 7.16 -2.13
CA ILE A 162 15.50 7.12 -0.66
C ILE A 162 16.41 5.96 -0.27
N LEU A 163 16.09 4.75 -0.69
CA LEU A 163 16.86 3.54 -0.39
C LEU A 163 16.97 2.68 -1.66
N PRO A 164 17.93 2.97 -2.54
CA PRO A 164 18.16 2.17 -3.73
C PRO A 164 18.42 0.69 -3.37
N LYS A 165 18.07 -0.21 -4.27
CA LYS A 165 18.30 -1.66 -4.08
C LYS A 165 19.78 -1.93 -3.76
N GLY A 166 20.05 -2.56 -2.61
CA GLY A 166 21.42 -2.85 -2.15
C GLY A 166 22.05 -1.77 -1.28
N ALA A 167 21.41 -0.59 -1.13
CA ALA A 167 21.89 0.42 -0.18
C ALA A 167 21.49 0.04 1.25
N VAL A 168 22.38 0.35 2.22
CA VAL A 168 22.17 0.10 3.66
C VAL A 168 21.62 1.35 4.35
N TRP A 169 21.98 2.55 3.87
CA TRP A 169 21.59 3.81 4.48
C TRP A 169 20.69 4.60 3.55
N PRO A 170 19.61 5.22 4.08
CA PRO A 170 18.74 6.07 3.29
C PRO A 170 19.43 7.36 2.86
N ARG A 171 19.13 7.81 1.67
CA ARG A 171 19.53 9.15 1.18
C ARG A 171 18.50 10.16 1.65
N TRP A 172 18.85 10.90 2.68
CA TRP A 172 18.02 11.97 3.22
C TRP A 172 17.84 13.09 2.18
N PHE A 173 16.72 13.79 2.30
CA PHE A 173 16.33 14.91 1.41
C PHE A 173 15.97 14.52 -0.03
N SER A 174 15.79 13.22 -0.31
CA SER A 174 15.24 12.78 -1.58
C SER A 174 13.77 13.21 -1.68
N PRO A 175 13.38 13.99 -2.72
CA PRO A 175 12.00 14.46 -2.82
C PRO A 175 11.05 13.31 -3.19
N VAL A 176 9.90 13.28 -2.52
CA VAL A 176 8.84 12.30 -2.76
C VAL A 176 7.57 12.99 -3.20
N THR A 177 6.86 12.40 -4.14
CA THR A 177 5.49 12.78 -4.48
C THR A 177 4.58 11.57 -4.40
N VAL A 178 3.44 11.74 -3.75
CA VAL A 178 2.39 10.72 -3.67
C VAL A 178 1.14 11.26 -4.37
N ARG A 179 0.61 10.49 -5.32
CA ARG A 179 -0.63 10.81 -6.01
C ARG A 179 -1.64 9.71 -5.78
N ILE A 180 -2.81 10.11 -5.31
CA ILE A 180 -3.93 9.21 -5.04
C ILE A 180 -4.94 9.39 -6.17
N GLY A 181 -5.23 8.30 -6.87
CA GLY A 181 -6.18 8.27 -7.98
C GLY A 181 -7.62 8.16 -7.52
N GLU A 182 -8.53 8.06 -8.49
CA GLU A 182 -9.94 7.79 -8.23
C GLU A 182 -10.15 6.35 -7.77
N VAL A 183 -11.14 6.15 -6.94
CA VAL A 183 -11.57 4.82 -6.50
C VAL A 183 -12.13 4.04 -7.68
N LEU A 184 -11.64 2.83 -7.89
CA LEU A 184 -12.13 1.93 -8.93
C LEU A 184 -13.09 0.90 -8.32
N PRO A 185 -14.17 0.52 -9.02
CA PRO A 185 -15.03 -0.58 -8.58
C PRO A 185 -14.27 -1.92 -8.60
N PRO A 186 -14.68 -2.88 -7.77
CA PRO A 186 -14.12 -4.23 -7.83
C PRO A 186 -14.44 -4.88 -9.18
N PRO A 187 -13.60 -5.85 -9.64
CA PRO A 187 -13.99 -6.72 -10.75
C PRO A 187 -15.30 -7.45 -10.43
N ALA A 188 -16.20 -7.58 -11.42
CA ALA A 188 -17.48 -8.26 -11.24
C ALA A 188 -17.29 -9.78 -11.07
N THR A 189 -16.29 -10.35 -11.73
CA THR A 189 -15.96 -11.78 -11.67
C THR A 189 -14.51 -12.04 -11.29
N THR A 190 -14.18 -13.31 -11.05
CA THR A 190 -12.79 -13.75 -10.84
C THR A 190 -12.17 -14.32 -12.11
N ASP A 191 -12.79 -14.09 -13.26
CA ASP A 191 -12.32 -14.60 -14.55
C ASP A 191 -11.03 -13.88 -14.95
N ARG A 192 -10.11 -14.67 -15.50
CA ARG A 192 -8.77 -14.16 -15.82
C ARG A 192 -8.76 -12.93 -16.73
N PRO A 193 -9.56 -12.84 -17.80
CA PRO A 193 -9.59 -11.66 -18.68
C PRO A 193 -9.99 -10.38 -17.93
N GLU A 194 -10.98 -10.46 -17.03
CA GLU A 194 -11.42 -9.31 -16.25
C GLU A 194 -10.37 -8.88 -15.21
N LEU A 195 -9.76 -9.84 -14.52
CA LEU A 195 -8.67 -9.55 -13.59
C LEU A 195 -7.47 -8.91 -14.31
N GLU A 196 -7.14 -9.38 -15.52
CA GLU A 196 -6.10 -8.79 -16.37
C GLU A 196 -6.46 -7.36 -16.76
N ALA A 197 -7.68 -7.11 -17.19
CA ALA A 197 -8.16 -5.78 -17.58
C ALA A 197 -8.07 -4.77 -16.42
N VAL A 198 -8.53 -5.15 -15.22
CA VAL A 198 -8.45 -4.29 -14.03
C VAL A 198 -7.01 -4.08 -13.59
N SER A 199 -6.15 -5.10 -13.62
CA SER A 199 -4.73 -4.96 -13.27
C SER A 199 -4.00 -4.04 -14.25
N GLN A 200 -4.26 -4.16 -15.54
CA GLN A 200 -3.71 -3.26 -16.57
C GLN A 200 -4.22 -1.83 -16.41
N ARG A 201 -5.50 -1.65 -16.10
CA ARG A 201 -6.06 -0.33 -15.81
C ARG A 201 -5.38 0.32 -14.60
N CYS A 202 -5.18 -0.42 -13.52
CA CYS A 202 -4.42 0.08 -12.36
C CYS A 202 -2.99 0.47 -12.75
N ALA A 203 -2.30 -0.35 -13.54
CA ALA A 203 -0.95 -0.08 -14.01
C ALA A 203 -0.88 1.18 -14.88
N ALA A 204 -1.83 1.36 -15.80
CA ALA A 204 -1.93 2.56 -16.63
C ALA A 204 -2.08 3.82 -15.77
N ILE A 205 -3.03 3.84 -14.84
CA ILE A 205 -3.27 4.95 -13.92
C ILE A 205 -2.01 5.27 -13.09
N LEU A 206 -1.35 4.25 -12.53
CA LEU A 206 -0.13 4.43 -11.74
C LEU A 206 1.00 5.02 -12.59
N ASN A 207 1.20 4.53 -13.82
CA ASN A 207 2.23 5.01 -14.72
C ASN A 207 1.95 6.42 -15.25
N GLU A 208 0.70 6.77 -15.54
CA GLU A 208 0.28 8.14 -15.89
C GLU A 208 0.58 9.11 -14.74
N MET A 209 0.17 8.78 -13.52
CA MET A 209 0.49 9.58 -12.33
C MET A 209 1.99 9.67 -12.07
N HIS A 210 2.76 8.60 -12.36
CA HIS A 210 4.21 8.59 -12.21
C HIS A 210 4.89 9.48 -13.26
N ALA A 211 4.40 9.52 -14.48
CA ALA A 211 4.93 10.34 -15.57
C ALA A 211 4.81 11.87 -15.32
N LEU A 212 3.89 12.28 -14.44
CA LEU A 212 3.79 13.68 -14.02
C LEU A 212 5.01 14.16 -13.21
N GLY A 213 5.89 13.26 -12.77
CA GLY A 213 7.09 13.60 -12.02
C GLY A 213 6.77 14.16 -10.63
N ARG A 214 7.49 15.20 -10.24
CA ARG A 214 7.35 15.83 -8.93
C ARG A 214 6.18 16.82 -8.87
#